data_12d46f2c2c0aaadefc2d4bdddf27d4a6
#
_entry.id   12d46f2c2c0aaadefc2d4bdddf27d4a6
#
_cell.length_a   1.000
_cell.length_b   1.000
_cell.length_c   1.000
_cell.angle_alpha   90.00
_cell.angle_beta   90.00
_cell.angle_gamma   90.00
#
_symmetry.space_group_name_H-M   'P 1'
#
loop_
_entity.id
_entity.type
_entity.pdbx_description
1 polymer ?
#
loop_
_entity_poly.entity_id
_entity_poly.type
_entity_poly.pdbx_seq_one_letter_code
_entity_poly.pdbx_strand_id
1 'polypeptide(L)'
;SVDKANVLESSRLWREEIQKLALEYPDVTVEYQFVDATAMLLIKDPKRFDVVVTANLFGDILTDEASQIAGSMGMLASASIGDGTGVYEPIHGSAHDITGKGLANPMASVLSAALLLDISFGMKAESEVVINAVDQVLKKGYRTGDIADSTTDKSMILGTEAIGEEILKLI
;
A
#
# COMPACT_ATOMS: atom_id res chain seq x y z
N SER A 1 -16.56 -5.82 2.56
CA SER A 1 -16.45 -5.63 4.00
C SER A 1 -15.87 -6.86 4.68
N VAL A 2 -14.80 -6.68 5.47
CA VAL A 2 -14.07 -7.79 6.09
C VAL A 2 -14.19 -7.71 7.61
N ASP A 3 -14.53 -8.84 8.22
CA ASP A 3 -14.76 -8.97 9.66
C ASP A 3 -14.51 -10.41 10.18
N LYS A 4 -14.82 -10.67 11.44
CA LYS A 4 -14.81 -12.01 12.05
C LYS A 4 -16.12 -12.26 12.83
N ALA A 5 -17.27 -11.96 12.21
CA ALA A 5 -18.59 -12.02 12.83
C ALA A 5 -19.00 -13.41 13.34
N ASN A 6 -18.37 -14.47 12.84
CA ASN A 6 -18.59 -15.83 13.35
C ASN A 6 -17.95 -16.08 14.73
N VAL A 7 -17.07 -15.17 15.21
CA VAL A 7 -16.36 -15.31 16.49
C VAL A 7 -16.53 -14.08 17.39
N LEU A 8 -16.44 -12.87 16.84
CA LEU A 8 -16.36 -11.63 17.60
C LEU A 8 -17.67 -10.84 17.56
N GLU A 9 -18.16 -10.43 18.73
CA GLU A 9 -19.35 -9.58 18.84
C GLU A 9 -19.13 -8.18 18.20
N SER A 10 -17.96 -7.60 18.35
CA SER A 10 -17.62 -6.35 17.68
C SER A 10 -17.69 -6.45 16.15
N SER A 11 -17.31 -7.58 15.60
CA SER A 11 -17.44 -7.87 14.16
C SER A 11 -18.89 -8.11 13.72
N ARG A 12 -19.75 -8.62 14.60
CA ARG A 12 -21.19 -8.71 14.32
C ARG A 12 -21.81 -7.33 14.22
N LEU A 13 -21.51 -6.45 15.18
CA LEU A 13 -21.94 -5.06 15.12
C LEU A 13 -21.40 -4.35 13.87
N TRP A 14 -20.12 -4.52 13.54
CA TRP A 14 -19.53 -4.00 12.31
C TRP A 14 -20.35 -4.40 11.08
N ARG A 15 -20.63 -5.70 10.96
CA ARG A 15 -21.40 -6.26 9.82
C ARG A 15 -22.81 -5.69 9.74
N GLU A 16 -23.49 -5.57 10.88
CA GLU A 16 -24.83 -4.97 10.95
C GLU A 16 -24.84 -3.51 10.51
N GLU A 17 -23.84 -2.72 10.94
CA GLU A 17 -23.74 -1.31 10.55
C GLU A 17 -23.40 -1.15 9.06
N ILE A 18 -22.49 -1.96 8.54
CA ILE A 18 -22.20 -1.96 7.09
C ILE A 18 -23.43 -2.37 6.28
N GLN A 19 -24.22 -3.35 6.75
CA GLN A 19 -25.45 -3.75 6.06
C GLN A 19 -26.48 -2.61 6.01
N LYS A 20 -26.60 -1.83 7.07
CA LYS A 20 -27.46 -0.64 7.09
C LYS A 20 -26.95 0.44 6.14
N LEU A 21 -25.66 0.75 6.22
CA LEU A 21 -25.02 1.76 5.39
C LEU A 21 -25.08 1.42 3.89
N ALA A 22 -24.95 0.15 3.53
CA ALA A 22 -25.03 -0.30 2.13
C ALA A 22 -26.36 0.07 1.45
N LEU A 23 -27.44 0.23 2.22
CA LEU A 23 -28.74 0.65 1.67
C LEU A 23 -28.75 2.11 1.20
N GLU A 24 -27.84 2.92 1.70
CA GLU A 24 -27.66 4.33 1.32
C GLU A 24 -26.84 4.50 0.02
N TYR A 25 -26.15 3.42 -0.41
CA TYR A 25 -25.26 3.39 -1.57
C TYR A 25 -25.67 2.27 -2.56
N PRO A 26 -26.82 2.37 -3.24
CA PRO A 26 -27.36 1.29 -4.08
C PRO A 26 -26.49 0.97 -5.31
N ASP A 27 -25.60 1.90 -5.71
CA ASP A 27 -24.68 1.72 -6.83
C ASP A 27 -23.39 0.96 -6.44
N VAL A 28 -23.20 0.65 -5.14
CA VAL A 28 -22.05 -0.08 -4.62
C VAL A 28 -22.44 -1.52 -4.29
N THR A 29 -21.80 -2.48 -4.92
CA THR A 29 -21.97 -3.90 -4.56
C THR A 29 -21.09 -4.21 -3.36
N VAL A 30 -21.71 -4.60 -2.23
CA VAL A 30 -20.98 -4.97 -1.01
C VAL A 30 -20.96 -6.49 -0.85
N GLU A 31 -19.75 -7.06 -0.77
CA GLU A 31 -19.52 -8.44 -0.38
C GLU A 31 -19.05 -8.51 1.08
N TYR A 32 -19.45 -9.54 1.80
CA TYR A 32 -19.08 -9.78 3.21
C TYR A 32 -18.16 -10.97 3.32
N GLN A 33 -16.94 -10.76 3.77
CA GLN A 33 -15.93 -11.80 3.91
C GLN A 33 -15.45 -11.93 5.35
N PHE A 34 -15.07 -13.13 5.76
CA PHE A 34 -14.31 -13.31 6.99
C PHE A 34 -12.82 -13.04 6.71
N VAL A 35 -12.12 -12.50 7.69
CA VAL A 35 -10.72 -12.10 7.56
C VAL A 35 -9.80 -13.24 7.10
N ASP A 36 -10.02 -14.46 7.59
CA ASP A 36 -9.27 -15.65 7.20
C ASP A 36 -9.52 -16.05 5.73
N ALA A 37 -10.74 -15.93 5.25
CA ALA A 37 -11.05 -16.15 3.84
C ALA A 37 -10.44 -15.04 2.96
N THR A 38 -10.47 -13.78 3.42
CA THR A 38 -9.87 -12.65 2.71
C THR A 38 -8.36 -12.82 2.57
N ALA A 39 -7.64 -13.24 3.63
CA ALA A 39 -6.21 -13.53 3.59
C ALA A 39 -5.87 -14.54 2.47
N MET A 40 -6.61 -15.64 2.38
CA MET A 40 -6.42 -16.61 1.29
C MET A 40 -6.72 -16.02 -0.10
N LEU A 41 -7.76 -15.21 -0.21
CA LEU A 41 -8.19 -14.63 -1.48
C LEU A 41 -7.25 -13.53 -1.96
N LEU A 42 -6.63 -12.76 -1.07
CA LEU A 42 -5.60 -11.79 -1.42
C LEU A 42 -4.43 -12.44 -2.17
N ILE A 43 -4.02 -13.64 -1.74
CA ILE A 43 -2.95 -14.38 -2.42
C ILE A 43 -3.46 -15.03 -3.71
N LYS A 44 -4.65 -15.64 -3.66
CA LYS A 44 -5.16 -16.48 -4.76
C LYS A 44 -5.73 -15.65 -5.92
N ASP A 45 -6.42 -14.58 -5.63
CA ASP A 45 -7.16 -13.76 -6.59
C ASP A 45 -7.26 -12.29 -6.11
N PRO A 46 -6.12 -11.58 -6.01
CA PRO A 46 -6.11 -10.20 -5.50
C PRO A 46 -6.91 -9.23 -6.37
N LYS A 47 -7.07 -9.52 -7.66
CA LYS A 47 -7.77 -8.66 -8.62
C LYS A 47 -9.28 -8.58 -8.41
N ARG A 48 -9.85 -9.47 -7.58
CA ARG A 48 -11.29 -9.43 -7.28
C ARG A 48 -11.68 -8.26 -6.37
N PHE A 49 -10.71 -7.67 -5.67
CA PHE A 49 -10.97 -6.61 -4.71
C PHE A 49 -10.76 -5.23 -5.36
N ASP A 50 -11.82 -4.41 -5.35
CA ASP A 50 -11.72 -2.99 -5.73
C ASP A 50 -11.36 -2.17 -4.49
N VAL A 51 -12.15 -2.30 -3.43
CA VAL A 51 -11.96 -1.62 -2.14
C VAL A 51 -12.24 -2.63 -1.03
N VAL A 52 -11.38 -2.66 -0.03
CA VAL A 52 -11.56 -3.45 1.20
C VAL A 52 -11.73 -2.52 2.37
N VAL A 53 -12.85 -2.63 3.09
CA VAL A 53 -13.08 -1.93 4.35
C VAL A 53 -13.10 -2.92 5.50
N THR A 54 -12.36 -2.61 6.56
CA THR A 54 -12.25 -3.48 7.73
C THR A 54 -11.81 -2.70 8.97
N ALA A 55 -11.92 -3.33 10.15
CA ALA A 55 -11.37 -2.77 11.39
C ALA A 55 -9.83 -2.74 11.35
N ASN A 56 -9.23 -1.78 12.09
CA ASN A 56 -7.80 -1.51 12.08
C ASN A 56 -6.92 -2.76 12.22
N LEU A 57 -7.16 -3.58 13.23
CA LEU A 57 -6.35 -4.79 13.48
C LEU A 57 -6.32 -5.75 12.28
N PHE A 58 -7.44 -5.98 11.64
CA PHE A 58 -7.52 -6.84 10.47
C PHE A 58 -6.90 -6.16 9.23
N GLY A 59 -7.09 -4.84 9.12
CA GLY A 59 -6.47 -4.04 8.07
C GLY A 59 -4.96 -4.13 8.10
N ASP A 60 -4.35 -3.93 9.28
CA ASP A 60 -2.90 -4.00 9.46
C ASP A 60 -2.35 -5.36 9.02
N ILE A 61 -2.99 -6.47 9.43
CA ILE A 61 -2.55 -7.82 9.06
C ILE A 61 -2.70 -8.06 7.56
N LEU A 62 -3.85 -7.71 6.98
CA LEU A 62 -4.14 -7.97 5.57
C LEU A 62 -3.30 -7.09 4.63
N THR A 63 -2.99 -5.85 5.02
CA THR A 63 -2.13 -4.97 4.22
C THR A 63 -0.67 -5.40 4.25
N ASP A 64 -0.18 -5.90 5.39
CA ASP A 64 1.15 -6.48 5.48
C ASP A 64 1.28 -7.73 4.60
N GLU A 65 0.27 -8.60 4.59
CA GLU A 65 0.21 -9.75 3.68
C GLU A 65 0.15 -9.31 2.22
N ALA A 66 -0.72 -8.35 1.89
CA ALA A 66 -0.85 -7.81 0.54
C ALA A 66 0.43 -7.11 0.05
N SER A 67 1.25 -6.56 0.96
CA SER A 67 2.53 -5.95 0.62
C SER A 67 3.48 -6.91 -0.08
N GLN A 68 3.40 -8.20 0.26
CA GLN A 68 4.22 -9.24 -0.37
C GLN A 68 3.85 -9.48 -1.84
N ILE A 69 2.60 -9.20 -2.23
CA ILE A 69 2.16 -9.26 -3.63
C ILE A 69 2.76 -8.09 -4.43
N ALA A 70 2.90 -6.92 -3.80
CA ALA A 70 3.58 -5.75 -4.37
C ALA A 70 5.11 -5.86 -4.35
N GLY A 71 5.65 -6.84 -3.64
CA GLY A 71 7.09 -7.13 -3.52
C GLY A 71 7.71 -6.78 -2.18
N SER A 72 7.33 -5.68 -1.54
CA SER A 72 7.85 -5.24 -0.24
C SER A 72 6.95 -4.14 0.36
N MET A 73 6.94 -4.04 1.68
CA MET A 73 6.35 -2.89 2.40
C MET A 73 7.01 -1.55 2.01
N GLY A 74 8.28 -1.58 1.58
CA GLY A 74 9.00 -0.41 1.05
C GLY A 74 8.45 0.14 -0.27
N MET A 75 7.44 -0.51 -0.86
CA MET A 75 6.75 -0.08 -2.07
C MET A 75 5.37 0.53 -1.79
N LEU A 76 4.86 0.48 -0.56
CA LEU A 76 3.48 0.85 -0.27
C LEU A 76 3.37 2.21 0.41
N ALA A 77 2.70 3.11 -0.28
CA ALA A 77 2.29 4.42 0.22
C ALA A 77 0.96 4.33 0.97
N SER A 78 0.73 5.26 1.87
CA SER A 78 -0.51 5.41 2.62
C SER A 78 -0.93 6.87 2.73
N ALA A 79 -2.23 7.08 2.91
CA ALA A 79 -2.82 8.38 3.18
C ALA A 79 -3.95 8.26 4.20
N SER A 80 -3.90 9.06 5.25
CA SER A 80 -4.99 9.27 6.20
C SER A 80 -5.68 10.58 5.86
N ILE A 81 -6.91 10.51 5.35
CA ILE A 81 -7.63 11.64 4.78
C ILE A 81 -8.95 11.82 5.51
N GLY A 82 -9.34 13.06 5.74
CA GLY A 82 -10.60 13.47 6.35
C GLY A 82 -10.93 14.90 5.97
N ASP A 83 -11.79 15.56 6.77
CA ASP A 83 -12.20 16.95 6.54
C ASP A 83 -11.10 17.98 6.84
N GLY A 84 -9.98 17.55 7.41
CA GLY A 84 -8.83 18.39 7.78
C GLY A 84 -7.59 18.14 6.93
N THR A 85 -6.43 18.43 7.51
CA THR A 85 -5.13 18.17 6.86
C THR A 85 -4.86 16.68 6.76
N GLY A 86 -4.59 16.19 5.55
CA GLY A 86 -4.21 14.80 5.32
C GLY A 86 -2.81 14.49 5.83
N VAL A 87 -2.57 13.23 6.24
CA VAL A 87 -1.26 12.68 6.57
C VAL A 87 -0.89 11.66 5.51
N TYR A 88 0.32 11.76 4.98
CA TYR A 88 0.83 10.90 3.91
C TYR A 88 2.14 10.27 4.36
N GLU A 89 2.18 8.96 4.45
CA GLU A 89 3.33 8.24 4.98
C GLU A 89 3.44 6.83 4.35
N PRO A 90 4.63 6.22 4.36
CA PRO A 90 4.75 4.79 4.08
C PRO A 90 3.99 3.96 5.12
N ILE A 91 3.53 2.76 4.75
CA ILE A 91 2.89 1.85 5.71
C ILE A 91 3.88 1.22 6.69
N HIS A 92 5.17 1.15 6.31
CA HIS A 92 6.22 0.51 7.12
C HIS A 92 6.66 1.36 8.31
N GLY A 93 7.13 0.71 9.36
CA GLY A 93 7.74 1.35 10.53
C GLY A 93 9.16 1.84 10.27
N SER A 94 9.88 2.17 11.34
CA SER A 94 11.18 2.85 11.33
C SER A 94 12.40 1.95 11.05
N ALA A 95 12.24 0.62 10.99
CA ALA A 95 13.29 -0.35 10.67
C ALA A 95 14.64 -0.04 11.34
N HIS A 96 14.67 0.02 12.68
CA HIS A 96 15.83 0.43 13.47
C HIS A 96 17.10 -0.39 13.21
N ASP A 97 16.95 -1.64 12.81
CA ASP A 97 18.02 -2.58 12.48
C ASP A 97 18.88 -2.15 11.27
N ILE A 98 18.30 -1.37 10.34
CA ILE A 98 19.01 -0.83 9.16
C ILE A 98 19.28 0.66 9.23
N THR A 99 19.02 1.30 10.35
CA THR A 99 19.26 2.74 10.56
C THR A 99 20.71 3.12 10.23
N GLY A 100 20.88 4.15 9.40
CA GLY A 100 22.19 4.68 8.99
C GLY A 100 22.98 3.81 7.99
N LYS A 101 22.44 2.66 7.57
CA LYS A 101 23.12 1.76 6.63
C LYS A 101 22.87 2.10 5.15
N GLY A 102 21.98 3.04 4.83
CA GLY A 102 21.64 3.41 3.45
C GLY A 102 20.97 2.27 2.66
N LEU A 103 20.27 1.35 3.33
CA LEU A 103 19.67 0.17 2.70
C LEU A 103 18.15 0.27 2.52
N ALA A 104 17.50 1.17 3.24
CA ALA A 104 16.05 1.30 3.20
C ALA A 104 15.54 1.66 1.78
N ASN A 105 14.44 1.04 1.37
CA ASN A 105 13.75 1.38 0.13
C ASN A 105 12.98 2.71 0.31
N PRO A 106 13.28 3.78 -0.44
CA PRO A 106 12.60 5.06 -0.29
C PRO A 106 11.31 5.17 -1.13
N MET A 107 10.98 4.16 -1.94
CA MET A 107 9.91 4.28 -2.95
C MET A 107 8.55 4.51 -2.32
N ALA A 108 8.25 3.89 -1.16
CA ALA A 108 6.99 4.13 -0.44
C ALA A 108 6.84 5.61 -0.02
N SER A 109 7.92 6.26 0.44
CA SER A 109 7.91 7.69 0.78
C SER A 109 7.71 8.58 -0.46
N VAL A 110 8.37 8.24 -1.57
CA VAL A 110 8.20 8.94 -2.86
C VAL A 110 6.77 8.80 -3.37
N LEU A 111 6.19 7.60 -3.29
CA LEU A 111 4.80 7.35 -3.68
C LEU A 111 3.79 8.02 -2.73
N SER A 112 4.12 8.15 -1.44
CA SER A 112 3.31 8.93 -0.49
C SER A 112 3.30 10.42 -0.85
N ALA A 113 4.42 10.96 -1.33
CA ALA A 113 4.46 12.31 -1.86
C ALA A 113 3.62 12.47 -3.15
N ALA A 114 3.57 11.45 -4.00
CA ALA A 114 2.69 11.44 -5.16
C ALA A 114 1.20 11.46 -4.75
N LEU A 115 0.81 10.70 -3.72
CA LEU A 115 -0.54 10.77 -3.15
C LEU A 115 -0.87 12.16 -2.59
N LEU A 116 0.08 12.81 -1.92
CA LEU A 116 -0.08 14.20 -1.44
C LEU A 116 -0.35 15.18 -2.59
N LEU A 117 0.39 15.05 -3.69
CA LEU A 117 0.21 15.89 -4.88
C LEU A 117 -1.19 15.70 -5.48
N ASP A 118 -1.63 14.47 -5.66
CA ASP A 118 -2.94 14.16 -6.25
C ASP A 118 -4.08 14.59 -5.32
N ILE A 119 -4.09 14.09 -4.09
CA ILE A 119 -5.25 14.17 -3.20
C ILE A 119 -5.39 15.54 -2.54
N SER A 120 -4.31 16.08 -1.95
CA SER A 120 -4.37 17.36 -1.23
C SER A 120 -4.23 18.56 -2.14
N PHE A 121 -3.43 18.47 -3.21
CA PHE A 121 -3.15 19.62 -4.07
C PHE A 121 -3.87 19.57 -5.43
N GLY A 122 -4.51 18.45 -5.78
CA GLY A 122 -5.17 18.27 -7.08
C GLY A 122 -4.19 18.26 -8.27
N MET A 123 -2.90 18.05 -8.00
CA MET A 123 -1.80 18.04 -8.97
C MET A 123 -1.62 16.63 -9.55
N LYS A 124 -2.66 16.15 -10.24
CA LYS A 124 -2.70 14.78 -10.73
C LYS A 124 -1.62 14.48 -11.76
N ALA A 125 -1.35 15.42 -12.65
CA ALA A 125 -0.32 15.26 -13.68
C ALA A 125 1.07 15.10 -13.07
N GLU A 126 1.40 15.90 -12.07
CA GLU A 126 2.68 15.85 -11.36
C GLU A 126 2.79 14.56 -10.53
N SER A 127 1.70 14.13 -9.90
CA SER A 127 1.61 12.83 -9.21
C SER A 127 1.93 11.68 -10.18
N GLU A 128 1.31 11.68 -11.36
CA GLU A 128 1.53 10.65 -12.39
C GLU A 128 3.01 10.65 -12.87
N VAL A 129 3.66 11.80 -12.97
CA VAL A 129 5.10 11.87 -13.31
C VAL A 129 5.93 11.16 -12.25
N VAL A 130 5.68 11.40 -10.96
CA VAL A 130 6.41 10.74 -9.86
C VAL A 130 6.17 9.23 -9.87
N ILE A 131 4.93 8.78 -10.01
CA ILE A 131 4.58 7.36 -10.07
C ILE A 131 5.27 6.68 -11.25
N ASN A 132 5.23 7.32 -12.43
CA ASN A 132 5.87 6.80 -13.64
C ASN A 132 7.41 6.76 -13.50
N ALA A 133 8.03 7.71 -12.79
CA ALA A 133 9.47 7.68 -12.54
C ALA A 133 9.86 6.45 -11.71
N VAL A 134 9.12 6.12 -10.65
CA VAL A 134 9.34 4.89 -9.87
C VAL A 134 9.17 3.65 -10.74
N ASP A 135 8.11 3.56 -11.52
CA ASP A 135 7.85 2.43 -12.43
C ASP A 135 8.98 2.26 -13.48
N GLN A 136 9.47 3.35 -14.05
CA GLN A 136 10.57 3.31 -15.02
C GLN A 136 11.89 2.85 -14.40
N VAL A 137 12.20 3.23 -13.15
CA VAL A 137 13.38 2.74 -12.42
C VAL A 137 13.29 1.23 -12.25
N LEU A 138 12.12 0.72 -11.86
CA LEU A 138 11.90 -0.71 -11.74
C LEU A 138 11.97 -1.45 -13.10
N LYS A 139 11.42 -0.86 -14.16
CA LYS A 139 11.50 -1.42 -15.53
C LYS A 139 12.93 -1.47 -16.08
N LYS A 140 13.79 -0.52 -15.67
CA LYS A 140 15.23 -0.57 -15.99
C LYS A 140 15.98 -1.67 -15.26
N GLY A 141 15.35 -2.37 -14.31
CA GLY A 141 15.93 -3.47 -13.54
C GLY A 141 16.52 -3.06 -12.18
N TYR A 142 16.52 -1.78 -11.83
CA TYR A 142 17.02 -1.33 -10.53
C TYR A 142 16.15 -1.85 -9.39
N ARG A 143 16.78 -2.26 -8.29
CA ARG A 143 16.13 -2.79 -7.09
C ARG A 143 16.82 -2.26 -5.84
N THR A 144 16.09 -2.17 -4.76
CA THR A 144 16.67 -2.13 -3.40
C THR A 144 16.75 -3.56 -2.86
N GLY A 145 17.50 -3.76 -1.77
CA GLY A 145 17.76 -5.10 -1.25
C GLY A 145 16.52 -5.88 -0.84
N ASP A 146 15.44 -5.21 -0.46
CA ASP A 146 14.16 -5.78 -0.03
C ASP A 146 13.30 -6.36 -1.17
N ILE A 147 13.47 -5.82 -2.39
CA ILE A 147 12.76 -6.25 -3.60
C ILE A 147 13.66 -6.97 -4.62
N ALA A 148 14.94 -7.16 -4.29
CA ALA A 148 15.87 -7.94 -5.11
C ALA A 148 15.65 -9.43 -4.86
N ASP A 149 15.77 -10.22 -5.91
CA ASP A 149 15.68 -11.69 -5.89
C ASP A 149 16.96 -12.35 -6.45
N SER A 150 16.95 -13.69 -6.55
CA SER A 150 18.07 -14.46 -7.06
C SER A 150 18.41 -14.21 -8.54
N THR A 151 17.51 -13.56 -9.28
CA THR A 151 17.69 -13.22 -10.71
C THR A 151 18.20 -11.80 -10.91
N THR A 152 18.14 -10.96 -9.87
CA THR A 152 18.56 -9.56 -9.92
C THR A 152 20.09 -9.47 -10.01
N ASP A 153 20.60 -8.80 -11.06
CA ASP A 153 22.02 -8.50 -11.17
C ASP A 153 22.48 -7.65 -9.98
N LYS A 154 23.58 -8.04 -9.33
CA LYS A 154 24.13 -7.34 -8.17
C LYS A 154 24.47 -5.88 -8.44
N SER A 155 24.84 -5.53 -9.67
CA SER A 155 25.10 -4.14 -10.08
C SER A 155 23.84 -3.28 -10.16
N MET A 156 22.68 -3.91 -10.21
CA MET A 156 21.35 -3.24 -10.24
C MET A 156 20.73 -3.10 -8.85
N ILE A 157 21.37 -3.65 -7.80
CA ILE A 157 20.92 -3.51 -6.42
C ILE A 157 21.52 -2.21 -5.86
N LEU A 158 20.66 -1.22 -5.61
CA LEU A 158 21.02 0.12 -5.17
C LEU A 158 20.61 0.35 -3.71
N GLY A 159 21.37 1.20 -3.03
CA GLY A 159 20.98 1.73 -1.72
C GLY A 159 19.98 2.88 -1.83
N THR A 160 19.52 3.36 -0.66
CA THR A 160 18.49 4.39 -0.52
C THR A 160 18.73 5.63 -1.36
N GLU A 161 19.93 6.22 -1.25
CA GLU A 161 20.27 7.46 -1.95
C GLU A 161 20.38 7.25 -3.46
N ALA A 162 21.11 6.20 -3.88
CA ALA A 162 21.34 5.93 -5.29
C ALA A 162 20.05 5.64 -6.07
N ILE A 163 19.09 4.90 -5.48
CA ILE A 163 17.82 4.65 -6.15
C ILE A 163 16.95 5.91 -6.18
N GLY A 164 17.02 6.75 -5.14
CA GLY A 164 16.38 8.07 -5.12
C GLY A 164 16.88 8.98 -6.23
N GLU A 165 18.20 9.00 -6.48
CA GLU A 165 18.79 9.75 -7.59
C GLU A 165 18.34 9.24 -8.97
N GLU A 166 18.19 7.90 -9.14
CA GLU A 166 17.67 7.34 -10.39
C GLU A 166 16.21 7.75 -10.64
N ILE A 167 15.39 7.86 -9.58
CA ILE A 167 14.02 8.36 -9.68
C ILE A 167 14.05 9.86 -10.08
N LEU A 168 14.85 10.68 -9.41
CA LEU A 168 14.93 12.12 -9.67
C LEU A 168 15.36 12.45 -11.11
N LYS A 169 16.15 11.61 -11.76
CA LYS A 169 16.53 11.79 -13.17
C LYS A 169 15.37 11.64 -14.15
N LEU A 170 14.24 11.12 -13.69
CA LEU A 170 13.06 10.82 -14.51
C LEU A 170 11.86 11.73 -14.22
N ILE A 171 11.97 12.59 -13.22
CA ILE A 171 11.03 13.66 -12.90
C ILE A 171 11.47 14.94 -13.58
#